data_d39e44c49546c697f046ee85becd58c8
#
_entry.id   d39e44c49546c697f046ee85becd58c8
#
_cell.length_a   1.000
_cell.length_b   1.000
_cell.length_c   1.000
_cell.angle_alpha   90.00
_cell.angle_beta   90.00
_cell.angle_gamma   90.00
#
_symmetry.space_group_name_H-M   'P 1'
#
loop_
_entity.id
_entity.type
_entity.pdbx_description
1 polymer ?
#
loop_
_entity_poly.entity_id
_entity_poly.type
_entity_poly.pdbx_seq_one_letter_code
_entity_poly.pdbx_strand_id
1 'polypeptide(L)'
;VSLSPTGSDAGTGGPDPDRLLAGYRAGLAQQALFDTGAESGTSDRSGYDEFVEPAGDVRADWRELEALIAERGRDGLHRLQEVVRRLVDDNGIGYIEIDPHGEAGTDHRDVAAPGVWRLDGIPLLLSAPDWTTLETGVLQRSRLLDAVLTDLYGEQRSLTSGTLPPELLFGHPGYLRAVRGIQIPGRYQLFMLGCDLSRAGDGRFVVNADWTQAPSGAGYA
;
A
#
# COMPACT_ATOMS: atom_id res chain seq x y z
N VAL A 1 22.23 44.51 -51.64
CA VAL A 1 22.39 44.50 -50.19
C VAL A 1 21.70 43.21 -49.71
N SER A 2 22.54 42.22 -49.41
CA SER A 2 22.17 40.92 -48.93
C SER A 2 21.95 40.97 -47.40
N LEU A 3 20.81 40.59 -46.91
CA LEU A 3 20.57 40.37 -45.51
C LEU A 3 20.40 38.82 -45.28
N SER A 4 21.39 38.24 -44.63
CA SER A 4 21.34 36.89 -44.11
C SER A 4 20.42 36.83 -42.89
N PRO A 5 19.58 35.81 -42.71
CA PRO A 5 18.86 35.61 -41.46
C PRO A 5 19.75 34.85 -40.48
N THR A 6 19.99 35.46 -39.34
CA THR A 6 20.55 34.82 -38.17
C THR A 6 19.54 33.86 -37.62
N GLY A 7 19.75 32.56 -37.75
CA GLY A 7 18.98 31.51 -37.09
C GLY A 7 19.24 31.54 -35.61
N SER A 8 18.22 31.78 -34.83
CA SER A 8 18.16 31.41 -33.43
C SER A 8 17.62 30.00 -33.32
N ASP A 9 18.54 29.08 -33.14
CA ASP A 9 18.23 27.68 -32.79
C ASP A 9 17.73 27.66 -31.34
N ALA A 10 16.42 27.81 -31.19
CA ALA A 10 15.76 27.53 -29.94
C ALA A 10 15.58 26.02 -29.84
N GLY A 11 16.55 25.36 -29.24
CA GLY A 11 16.50 23.95 -28.94
C GLY A 11 15.26 23.61 -28.13
N THR A 12 14.26 23.07 -28.79
CA THR A 12 13.16 22.32 -28.18
C THR A 12 13.73 20.97 -27.70
N GLY A 13 14.54 21.00 -26.65
CA GLY A 13 14.92 19.82 -25.89
C GLY A 13 13.68 19.31 -25.15
N GLY A 14 13.05 18.28 -25.68
CA GLY A 14 12.08 17.50 -24.90
C GLY A 14 12.70 17.04 -23.58
N PRO A 15 11.90 16.69 -22.60
CA PRO A 15 12.41 16.24 -21.30
C PRO A 15 13.30 15.00 -21.53
N ASP A 16 14.54 15.16 -21.15
CA ASP A 16 15.54 14.09 -21.19
C ASP A 16 15.21 13.06 -20.11
N PRO A 17 14.82 11.82 -20.48
CA PRO A 17 14.50 10.75 -19.52
C PRO A 17 15.65 10.47 -18.56
N ASP A 18 16.87 10.53 -19.06
CA ASP A 18 18.08 10.29 -18.26
C ASP A 18 18.24 11.33 -17.14
N ARG A 19 17.73 12.53 -17.34
CA ARG A 19 17.80 13.61 -16.34
C ARG A 19 16.82 13.41 -15.18
N LEU A 20 15.63 12.83 -15.43
CA LEU A 20 14.67 12.48 -14.37
C LEU A 20 15.21 11.33 -13.53
N LEU A 21 15.72 10.29 -14.15
CA LEU A 21 16.35 9.16 -13.49
C LEU A 21 17.62 9.57 -12.74
N ALA A 22 18.46 10.41 -13.33
CA ALA A 22 19.65 10.93 -12.66
C ALA A 22 19.29 11.71 -11.41
N GLY A 23 18.21 12.52 -11.43
CA GLY A 23 17.70 13.23 -10.27
C GLY A 23 17.19 12.30 -9.18
N TYR A 24 16.46 11.26 -9.55
CA TYR A 24 15.97 10.23 -8.62
C TYR A 24 17.12 9.46 -7.95
N ARG A 25 18.08 8.96 -8.76
CA ARG A 25 19.29 8.28 -8.27
C ARG A 25 20.14 9.14 -7.34
N ALA A 26 20.28 10.43 -7.67
CA ALA A 26 21.01 11.37 -6.83
C ALA A 26 20.29 11.57 -5.48
N GLY A 27 18.96 11.61 -5.46
CA GLY A 27 18.14 11.66 -4.25
C GLY A 27 18.33 10.42 -3.38
N LEU A 28 18.31 9.22 -3.95
CA LEU A 28 18.55 7.96 -3.22
C LEU A 28 19.97 7.89 -2.65
N ALA A 29 20.98 8.27 -3.42
CA ALA A 29 22.36 8.31 -2.96
C ALA A 29 22.56 9.31 -1.81
N GLN A 30 21.88 10.46 -1.85
CA GLN A 30 21.92 11.45 -0.79
C GLN A 30 21.22 10.94 0.48
N GLN A 31 20.10 10.24 0.34
CA GLN A 31 19.37 9.65 1.46
C GLN A 31 20.21 8.55 2.16
N ALA A 32 20.90 7.70 1.38
CA ALA A 32 21.81 6.69 1.91
C ALA A 32 23.01 7.28 2.67
N LEU A 33 23.49 8.48 2.30
CA LEU A 33 24.58 9.17 3.00
C LEU A 33 24.15 9.72 4.38
N PHE A 34 22.89 10.05 4.58
CA PHE A 34 22.36 10.50 5.86
C PHE A 34 22.01 9.35 6.81
N ASP A 35 21.75 8.15 6.29
CA ASP A 35 21.45 6.96 7.09
C ASP A 35 22.68 6.32 7.75
N THR A 36 23.89 6.71 7.38
CA THR A 36 25.14 6.18 7.93
C THR A 36 25.51 6.75 9.32
N GLY A 37 24.70 7.66 9.88
CA GLY A 37 24.97 8.39 11.11
C GLY A 37 24.31 7.89 12.40
N ALA A 38 23.55 6.81 12.39
CA ALA A 38 22.87 6.28 13.59
C ALA A 38 23.53 4.97 14.04
N GLU A 39 24.27 5.07 15.14
CA GLU A 39 24.83 3.92 15.87
C GLU A 39 23.73 2.95 16.30
N SER A 40 24.07 1.69 16.21
CA SER A 40 23.51 0.48 16.81
C SER A 40 22.54 -0.37 15.99
N GLY A 41 23.09 -1.41 15.39
CA GLY A 41 22.68 -2.79 15.64
C GLY A 41 21.36 -3.30 15.09
N THR A 42 20.83 -2.77 13.96
CA THR A 42 19.87 -3.55 13.15
C THR A 42 20.09 -3.23 11.67
N SER A 43 20.39 -4.29 10.96
CA SER A 43 20.65 -4.34 9.54
C SER A 43 19.62 -3.62 8.69
N ASP A 44 20.13 -3.00 7.63
CA ASP A 44 19.49 -2.72 6.37
C ASP A 44 18.20 -1.89 6.43
N ARG A 45 18.35 -0.58 6.63
CA ARG A 45 17.27 0.41 6.51
C ARG A 45 17.08 0.94 5.09
N SER A 46 17.78 0.40 4.09
CA SER A 46 17.43 0.66 2.70
C SER A 46 16.15 -0.13 2.39
N GLY A 47 15.00 0.53 2.39
CA GLY A 47 13.75 -0.07 1.92
C GLY A 47 13.94 -0.62 0.51
N TYR A 48 13.14 -1.62 0.14
CA TYR A 48 13.12 -2.11 -1.23
C TYR A 48 12.64 -0.99 -2.15
N ASP A 49 13.43 -0.68 -3.17
CA ASP A 49 13.03 0.26 -4.20
C ASP A 49 12.28 -0.50 -5.29
N GLU A 50 11.00 -0.17 -5.50
CA GLU A 50 10.15 -0.83 -6.48
C GLU A 50 10.54 -0.45 -7.92
N PHE A 51 11.12 0.72 -8.13
CA PHE A 51 11.40 1.26 -9.46
C PHE A 51 12.83 0.98 -9.94
N VAL A 52 13.81 1.09 -9.04
CA VAL A 52 15.24 0.99 -9.38
C VAL A 52 15.88 -0.21 -8.69
N GLU A 53 16.74 -0.94 -9.40
CA GLU A 53 17.57 -1.98 -8.83
C GLU A 53 18.75 -1.39 -8.02
N PRO A 54 19.35 -2.15 -7.10
CA PRO A 54 20.52 -1.67 -6.35
C PRO A 54 21.70 -1.19 -7.24
N ALA A 55 21.81 -1.73 -8.45
CA ALA A 55 22.79 -1.28 -9.45
C ALA A 55 22.46 0.07 -10.10
N GLY A 56 21.26 0.58 -9.86
CA GLY A 56 20.78 1.86 -10.37
C GLY A 56 20.03 1.76 -11.71
N ASP A 57 19.78 0.57 -12.22
CA ASP A 57 18.99 0.37 -13.45
C ASP A 57 17.50 0.30 -13.11
N VAL A 58 16.64 0.75 -14.04
CA VAL A 58 15.19 0.60 -13.89
C VAL A 58 14.81 -0.87 -14.02
N ARG A 59 14.00 -1.36 -13.07
CA ARG A 59 13.51 -2.74 -13.09
C ARG A 59 12.75 -3.04 -14.36
N ALA A 60 12.88 -4.27 -14.87
CA ALA A 60 12.35 -4.67 -16.17
C ALA A 60 10.84 -4.38 -16.30
N ASP A 61 10.06 -4.64 -15.25
CA ASP A 61 8.61 -4.45 -15.24
C ASP A 61 8.18 -2.97 -15.28
N TRP A 62 9.11 -2.05 -14.97
CA TRP A 62 8.85 -0.62 -14.93
C TRP A 62 9.27 0.13 -16.20
N ARG A 63 9.95 -0.52 -17.13
CA ARG A 63 10.52 0.16 -18.32
C ARG A 63 9.47 0.81 -19.22
N GLU A 64 8.31 0.18 -19.38
CA GLU A 64 7.23 0.77 -20.17
C GLU A 64 6.67 2.02 -19.49
N LEU A 65 6.47 1.96 -18.17
CA LEU A 65 6.00 3.11 -17.41
C LEU A 65 7.05 4.22 -17.35
N GLU A 66 8.33 3.87 -17.23
CA GLU A 66 9.45 4.82 -17.36
C GLU A 66 9.38 5.58 -18.68
N ALA A 67 9.23 4.88 -19.82
CA ALA A 67 9.12 5.50 -21.13
C ALA A 67 7.93 6.48 -21.21
N LEU A 68 6.77 6.10 -20.66
CA LEU A 68 5.60 6.97 -20.58
C LEU A 68 5.83 8.20 -19.69
N ILE A 69 6.50 8.03 -18.57
CA ILE A 69 6.86 9.12 -17.65
C ILE A 69 7.83 10.09 -18.35
N ALA A 70 8.81 9.54 -19.05
CA ALA A 70 9.79 10.32 -19.81
C ALA A 70 9.13 11.14 -20.92
N GLU A 71 8.23 10.52 -21.70
CA GLU A 71 7.47 11.19 -22.75
C GLU A 71 6.64 12.36 -22.22
N ARG A 72 5.98 12.18 -21.05
CA ARG A 72 5.14 13.20 -20.45
C ARG A 72 5.94 14.34 -19.82
N GLY A 73 7.12 14.05 -19.33
CA GLY A 73 7.99 14.97 -18.63
C GLY A 73 7.34 15.50 -17.32
N ARG A 74 8.05 16.38 -16.66
CA ARG A 74 7.61 16.95 -15.36
C ARG A 74 6.25 17.62 -15.45
N ASP A 75 6.03 18.42 -16.47
CA ASP A 75 4.76 19.16 -16.63
C ASP A 75 3.59 18.22 -16.93
N GLY A 76 3.84 17.13 -17.68
CA GLY A 76 2.85 16.10 -17.92
C GLY A 76 2.47 15.34 -16.65
N LEU A 77 3.43 15.05 -15.79
CA LEU A 77 3.19 14.42 -14.48
C LEU A 77 2.41 15.34 -13.55
N HIS A 78 2.73 16.63 -13.50
CA HIS A 78 1.95 17.61 -12.72
C HIS A 78 0.49 17.67 -13.21
N ARG A 79 0.28 17.74 -14.53
CA ARG A 79 -1.10 17.71 -15.08
C ARG A 79 -1.83 16.41 -14.74
N LEU A 80 -1.15 15.27 -14.80
CA LEU A 80 -1.73 13.99 -14.38
C LEU A 80 -2.18 14.02 -12.92
N GLN A 81 -1.32 14.49 -12.03
CA GLN A 81 -1.64 14.59 -10.60
C GLN A 81 -2.81 15.55 -10.33
N GLU A 82 -2.91 16.65 -11.08
CA GLU A 82 -4.06 17.56 -10.99
C GLU A 82 -5.36 16.90 -11.46
N VAL A 83 -5.31 16.10 -12.53
CA VAL A 83 -6.48 15.36 -13.03
C VAL A 83 -6.93 14.33 -12.00
N VAL A 84 -5.98 13.57 -11.42
CA VAL A 84 -6.28 12.59 -10.38
C VAL A 84 -6.89 13.26 -9.15
N ARG A 85 -6.32 14.39 -8.70
CA ARG A 85 -6.86 15.15 -7.57
C ARG A 85 -8.30 15.61 -7.82
N ARG A 86 -8.58 16.18 -9.01
CA ARG A 86 -9.94 16.57 -9.39
C ARG A 86 -10.90 15.38 -9.41
N LEU A 87 -10.45 14.24 -9.93
CA LEU A 87 -11.26 13.02 -9.95
C LEU A 87 -11.66 12.58 -8.53
N VAL A 88 -10.72 12.63 -7.60
CA VAL A 88 -10.97 12.33 -6.18
C VAL A 88 -11.95 13.33 -5.57
N ASP A 89 -11.73 14.62 -5.80
CA ASP A 89 -12.57 15.69 -5.28
C ASP A 89 -14.00 15.62 -5.85
N ASP A 90 -14.14 15.46 -7.18
CA ASP A 90 -15.44 15.41 -7.89
C ASP A 90 -16.27 14.19 -7.49
N ASN A 91 -15.62 13.08 -7.13
CA ASN A 91 -16.31 11.88 -6.65
C ASN A 91 -16.54 11.87 -5.13
N GLY A 92 -16.11 12.92 -4.42
CA GLY A 92 -16.28 13.02 -2.98
C GLY A 92 -15.56 11.91 -2.19
N ILE A 93 -14.44 11.39 -2.74
CA ILE A 93 -13.68 10.33 -2.10
C ILE A 93 -12.89 10.92 -0.94
N GLY A 94 -13.26 10.55 0.27
CA GLY A 94 -12.63 11.01 1.48
C GLY A 94 -12.62 9.92 2.55
N TYR A 95 -11.96 10.18 3.66
CA TYR A 95 -11.97 9.31 4.83
C TYR A 95 -12.20 10.14 6.09
N ILE A 96 -12.78 9.51 7.09
CA ILE A 96 -12.93 10.08 8.41
C ILE A 96 -11.92 9.37 9.31
N GLU A 97 -11.04 10.15 9.91
CA GLU A 97 -10.10 9.63 10.89
C GLU A 97 -10.86 9.38 12.20
N ILE A 98 -10.94 8.12 12.60
CA ILE A 98 -11.55 7.73 13.88
C ILE A 98 -10.39 7.58 14.87
N ASP A 99 -10.34 8.47 15.87
CA ASP A 99 -9.42 8.32 16.98
C ASP A 99 -9.87 7.14 17.87
N PRO A 100 -9.17 6.01 17.89
CA PRO A 100 -9.52 4.85 18.71
C PRO A 100 -9.33 5.11 20.22
N HIS A 101 -8.64 6.19 20.58
CA HIS A 101 -8.35 6.60 21.96
C HIS A 101 -9.11 7.86 22.38
N GLY A 102 -9.98 8.38 21.51
CA GLY A 102 -10.86 9.51 21.86
C GLY A 102 -11.64 9.20 23.11
N GLU A 103 -11.49 10.04 24.16
CA GLU A 103 -12.19 9.89 25.43
C GLU A 103 -13.70 9.79 25.18
N ALA A 104 -14.31 8.73 25.75
CA ALA A 104 -15.75 8.54 25.72
C ALA A 104 -16.42 9.71 26.43
N GLY A 105 -16.85 10.73 25.69
CA GLY A 105 -17.46 11.94 26.24
C GLY A 105 -17.43 13.15 25.32
N THR A 106 -16.64 13.16 24.28
CA THR A 106 -16.72 14.23 23.28
C THR A 106 -17.99 14.05 22.44
N ASP A 107 -18.83 15.05 22.47
CA ASP A 107 -20.08 15.13 21.71
C ASP A 107 -19.80 14.77 20.24
N HIS A 108 -20.46 13.74 19.70
CA HIS A 108 -20.33 13.25 18.31
C HIS A 108 -20.59 14.31 17.22
N ARG A 109 -20.65 15.57 17.57
CA ARG A 109 -20.86 16.71 16.66
C ARG A 109 -19.58 17.32 16.14
N ASP A 110 -18.41 17.02 16.73
CA ASP A 110 -17.10 17.41 16.21
C ASP A 110 -16.49 16.27 15.36
N VAL A 111 -17.23 15.84 14.34
CA VAL A 111 -16.65 14.99 13.30
C VAL A 111 -15.58 15.82 12.59
N ALA A 112 -14.34 15.42 12.74
CA ALA A 112 -13.24 16.06 12.00
C ALA A 112 -13.62 16.14 10.51
N ALA A 113 -13.31 17.27 9.87
CA ALA A 113 -13.58 17.43 8.45
C ALA A 113 -12.97 16.24 7.69
N PRO A 114 -13.69 15.65 6.71
CA PRO A 114 -13.18 14.51 5.97
C PRO A 114 -11.79 14.81 5.41
N GLY A 115 -10.83 13.93 5.70
CA GLY A 115 -9.52 14.00 5.07
C GLY A 115 -9.66 13.74 3.58
N VAL A 116 -8.95 14.51 2.76
CA VAL A 116 -8.93 14.27 1.31
C VAL A 116 -8.09 13.04 1.02
N TRP A 117 -8.66 12.07 0.32
CA TRP A 117 -7.92 10.90 -0.15
C TRP A 117 -6.83 11.32 -1.12
N ARG A 118 -5.59 10.91 -0.87
CA ARG A 118 -4.46 11.19 -1.75
C ARG A 118 -4.20 9.98 -2.63
N LEU A 119 -4.55 10.11 -3.91
CA LEU A 119 -4.25 9.10 -4.92
C LEU A 119 -3.02 9.55 -5.72
N ASP A 120 -2.05 8.65 -5.89
CA ASP A 120 -0.92 8.90 -6.76
C ASP A 120 -1.31 8.65 -8.22
N GLY A 121 -0.82 9.50 -9.12
CA GLY A 121 -1.02 9.33 -10.56
C GLY A 121 -0.12 8.25 -11.17
N ILE A 122 0.90 7.78 -10.44
CA ILE A 122 1.79 6.69 -10.85
C ILE A 122 1.40 5.44 -10.04
N PRO A 123 0.89 4.37 -10.70
CA PRO A 123 0.49 3.16 -10.01
C PRO A 123 1.70 2.35 -9.54
N LEU A 124 1.57 1.63 -8.43
CA LEU A 124 2.49 0.57 -8.06
C LEU A 124 2.30 -0.61 -9.03
N LEU A 125 3.39 -1.08 -9.62
CA LEU A 125 3.37 -2.25 -10.50
C LEU A 125 3.70 -3.51 -9.72
N LEU A 126 2.87 -4.52 -9.87
CA LEU A 126 3.13 -5.87 -9.38
C LEU A 126 3.36 -6.79 -10.59
N SER A 127 4.49 -7.46 -10.60
CA SER A 127 4.78 -8.45 -11.65
C SER A 127 3.87 -9.69 -11.53
N ALA A 128 3.71 -10.43 -12.61
CA ALA A 128 2.94 -11.68 -12.57
C ALA A 128 3.52 -12.73 -11.57
N PRO A 129 4.85 -12.90 -11.44
CA PRO A 129 5.43 -13.72 -10.37
C PRO A 129 5.12 -13.22 -8.97
N ASP A 130 5.20 -11.89 -8.74
CA ASP A 130 4.86 -11.28 -7.46
C ASP A 130 3.39 -11.54 -7.11
N TRP A 131 2.49 -11.30 -8.08
CA TRP A 131 1.07 -11.58 -7.89
C TRP A 131 0.79 -13.03 -7.53
N THR A 132 1.43 -13.98 -8.23
CA THR A 132 1.29 -15.42 -7.93
C THR A 132 1.73 -15.76 -6.51
N THR A 133 2.82 -15.15 -6.06
CA THR A 133 3.34 -15.33 -4.70
C THR A 133 2.37 -14.76 -3.67
N LEU A 134 1.88 -13.54 -3.89
CA LEU A 134 0.91 -12.87 -3.03
C LEU A 134 -0.41 -13.64 -2.96
N GLU A 135 -0.98 -14.01 -4.10
CA GLU A 135 -2.23 -14.77 -4.18
C GLU A 135 -2.13 -16.08 -3.41
N THR A 136 -1.06 -16.83 -3.62
CA THR A 136 -0.83 -18.10 -2.90
C THR A 136 -0.77 -17.89 -1.40
N GLY A 137 -0.02 -16.88 -0.93
CA GLY A 137 0.13 -16.57 0.48
C GLY A 137 -1.17 -16.09 1.12
N VAL A 138 -1.88 -15.17 0.46
CA VAL A 138 -3.16 -14.64 0.95
C VAL A 138 -4.23 -15.73 1.00
N LEU A 139 -4.30 -16.60 0.00
CA LEU A 139 -5.23 -17.73 0.01
C LEU A 139 -4.94 -18.72 1.15
N GLN A 140 -3.67 -19.03 1.41
CA GLN A 140 -3.29 -19.88 2.54
C GLN A 140 -3.69 -19.24 3.87
N ARG A 141 -3.42 -17.96 4.03
CA ARG A 141 -3.73 -17.19 5.23
C ARG A 141 -5.23 -17.09 5.46
N SER A 142 -6.01 -16.80 4.42
CA SER A 142 -7.47 -16.76 4.46
C SER A 142 -8.07 -18.08 4.93
N ARG A 143 -7.58 -19.21 4.41
CA ARG A 143 -8.03 -20.55 4.83
C ARG A 143 -7.72 -20.83 6.29
N LEU A 144 -6.55 -20.43 6.76
CA LEU A 144 -6.16 -20.58 8.16
C LEU A 144 -7.07 -19.74 9.07
N LEU A 145 -7.29 -18.47 8.74
CA LEU A 145 -8.14 -17.59 9.54
C LEU A 145 -9.60 -18.03 9.52
N ASP A 146 -10.10 -18.53 8.40
CA ASP A 146 -11.44 -19.14 8.32
C ASP A 146 -11.56 -20.37 9.22
N ALA A 147 -10.55 -21.24 9.23
CA ALA A 147 -10.52 -22.42 10.11
C ALA A 147 -10.46 -22.01 11.60
N VAL A 148 -9.66 -21.00 11.94
CA VAL A 148 -9.60 -20.43 13.30
C VAL A 148 -10.96 -19.86 13.71
N LEU A 149 -11.59 -19.05 12.86
CA LEU A 149 -12.91 -18.48 13.13
C LEU A 149 -13.96 -19.57 13.34
N THR A 150 -13.95 -20.59 12.50
CA THR A 150 -14.84 -21.76 12.62
C THR A 150 -14.64 -22.48 13.94
N ASP A 151 -13.40 -22.69 14.37
CA ASP A 151 -13.10 -23.33 15.65
C ASP A 151 -13.52 -22.48 16.84
N LEU A 152 -13.25 -21.18 16.83
CA LEU A 152 -13.56 -20.27 17.95
C LEU A 152 -15.05 -20.16 18.23
N TYR A 153 -15.88 -20.21 17.20
CA TYR A 153 -17.35 -20.21 17.34
C TYR A 153 -17.95 -21.62 17.36
N GLY A 154 -17.14 -22.65 17.16
CA GLY A 154 -17.50 -24.08 17.19
C GLY A 154 -17.00 -24.82 18.43
N GLU A 155 -16.13 -25.79 18.21
CA GLU A 155 -15.64 -26.73 19.22
C GLU A 155 -14.57 -26.13 20.16
N GLN A 156 -13.91 -25.04 19.78
CA GLN A 156 -12.87 -24.36 20.55
C GLN A 156 -11.67 -25.26 20.88
N ARG A 157 -11.25 -26.08 19.92
CA ARG A 157 -10.11 -27.00 20.07
C ARG A 157 -8.80 -26.25 20.29
N SER A 158 -8.63 -25.10 19.64
CA SER A 158 -7.46 -24.25 19.82
C SER A 158 -7.30 -23.75 21.26
N LEU A 159 -8.43 -23.49 21.97
CA LEU A 159 -8.44 -23.14 23.39
C LEU A 159 -8.16 -24.34 24.27
N THR A 160 -8.86 -25.46 24.04
CA THR A 160 -8.74 -26.68 24.87
C THR A 160 -7.37 -27.34 24.74
N SER A 161 -6.71 -27.19 23.60
CA SER A 161 -5.32 -27.66 23.40
C SER A 161 -4.25 -26.71 23.98
N GLY A 162 -4.65 -25.52 24.41
CA GLY A 162 -3.69 -24.49 24.87
C GLY A 162 -2.95 -23.78 23.74
N THR A 163 -3.32 -24.00 22.49
CA THR A 163 -2.69 -23.31 21.35
C THR A 163 -3.02 -21.80 21.36
N LEU A 164 -4.23 -21.44 21.75
CA LEU A 164 -4.68 -20.07 21.93
C LEU A 164 -5.04 -19.84 23.40
N PRO A 165 -4.44 -18.84 24.07
CA PRO A 165 -4.85 -18.45 25.43
C PRO A 165 -6.30 -17.97 25.47
N PRO A 166 -7.13 -18.50 26.39
CA PRO A 166 -8.54 -18.11 26.49
C PRO A 166 -8.76 -16.61 26.68
N GLU A 167 -7.85 -15.95 27.34
CA GLU A 167 -7.91 -14.50 27.64
C GLU A 167 -7.94 -13.66 26.35
N LEU A 168 -7.22 -14.11 25.33
CA LEU A 168 -7.20 -13.41 24.03
C LEU A 168 -8.56 -13.44 23.34
N LEU A 169 -9.31 -14.53 23.49
CA LEU A 169 -10.65 -14.63 22.92
C LEU A 169 -11.69 -13.94 23.80
N PHE A 170 -11.76 -14.33 25.09
CA PHE A 170 -12.84 -13.90 25.96
C PHE A 170 -12.67 -12.47 26.46
N GLY A 171 -11.45 -11.92 26.41
CA GLY A 171 -11.17 -10.52 26.68
C GLY A 171 -11.39 -9.60 25.49
N HIS A 172 -11.53 -10.14 24.28
CA HIS A 172 -11.72 -9.33 23.09
C HIS A 172 -13.17 -8.86 22.93
N PRO A 173 -13.43 -7.55 22.82
CA PRO A 173 -14.79 -7.00 22.77
C PRO A 173 -15.57 -7.42 21.51
N GLY A 174 -14.88 -7.80 20.43
CA GLY A 174 -15.51 -8.28 19.19
C GLY A 174 -15.98 -9.74 19.25
N TYR A 175 -15.65 -10.50 20.32
CA TYR A 175 -16.11 -11.87 20.45
C TYR A 175 -17.52 -11.93 21.02
N LEU A 176 -18.48 -12.37 20.21
CA LEU A 176 -19.89 -12.46 20.56
C LEU A 176 -20.26 -13.86 21.06
N ARG A 177 -20.23 -14.08 22.37
CA ARG A 177 -20.54 -15.40 22.98
C ARG A 177 -21.91 -15.95 22.59
N ALA A 178 -22.88 -15.07 22.38
CA ALA A 178 -24.26 -15.45 22.07
C ALA A 178 -24.42 -16.16 20.72
N VAL A 179 -23.47 -15.99 19.80
CA VAL A 179 -23.52 -16.60 18.46
C VAL A 179 -22.69 -17.89 18.36
N ARG A 180 -22.08 -18.33 19.47
CA ARG A 180 -21.33 -19.59 19.49
C ARG A 180 -22.25 -20.78 19.18
N GLY A 181 -21.81 -21.67 18.32
CA GLY A 181 -22.54 -22.86 17.90
C GLY A 181 -23.59 -22.62 16.83
N ILE A 182 -23.77 -21.38 16.37
CA ILE A 182 -24.64 -21.10 15.23
C ILE A 182 -23.96 -21.61 13.96
N GLN A 183 -24.69 -22.44 13.21
CA GLN A 183 -24.25 -22.94 11.90
C GLN A 183 -24.58 -21.88 10.84
N ILE A 184 -23.56 -21.27 10.27
CA ILE A 184 -23.74 -20.34 9.14
C ILE A 184 -23.86 -21.17 7.85
N PRO A 185 -24.91 -20.95 7.03
CA PRO A 185 -25.00 -21.61 5.74
C PRO A 185 -23.83 -21.19 4.83
N GLY A 186 -23.15 -22.13 4.23
CA GLY A 186 -22.04 -21.87 3.33
C GLY A 186 -20.76 -22.62 3.74
N ARG A 187 -19.75 -22.54 2.87
CA ARG A 187 -18.48 -23.23 3.04
C ARG A 187 -17.52 -22.47 3.97
N TYR A 188 -17.61 -21.15 3.97
CA TYR A 188 -16.66 -20.27 4.66
C TYR A 188 -17.38 -19.45 5.72
N GLN A 189 -16.72 -19.28 6.87
CA GLN A 189 -17.17 -18.41 7.95
C GLN A 189 -16.60 -17.00 7.77
N LEU A 190 -15.39 -16.89 7.23
CA LEU A 190 -14.75 -15.64 6.93
C LEU A 190 -15.27 -15.11 5.59
N PHE A 191 -16.08 -14.07 5.63
CA PHE A 191 -16.70 -13.51 4.43
C PHE A 191 -15.70 -12.78 3.53
N MET A 192 -14.78 -12.01 4.12
CA MET A 192 -13.81 -11.19 3.41
C MET A 192 -12.55 -11.02 4.25
N LEU A 193 -11.40 -11.00 3.59
CA LEU A 193 -10.11 -10.74 4.17
C LEU A 193 -9.40 -9.65 3.39
N GLY A 194 -8.91 -8.61 4.08
CA GLY A 194 -7.89 -7.68 3.58
C GLY A 194 -6.57 -7.95 4.28
N CYS A 195 -5.46 -7.74 3.57
CA CYS A 195 -4.13 -7.81 4.15
C CYS A 195 -3.37 -6.53 3.85
N ASP A 196 -2.77 -5.94 4.88
CA ASP A 196 -1.78 -4.89 4.71
C ASP A 196 -0.42 -5.53 4.46
N LEU A 197 0.19 -5.15 3.36
CA LEU A 197 1.44 -5.73 2.87
C LEU A 197 2.52 -4.65 2.77
N SER A 198 3.74 -5.05 3.06
CA SER A 198 4.94 -4.28 2.74
C SER A 198 5.96 -5.16 2.03
N ARG A 199 6.94 -4.52 1.39
CA ARG A 199 8.07 -5.24 0.82
C ARG A 199 9.29 -5.01 1.70
N ALA A 200 9.91 -6.08 2.16
CA ALA A 200 11.16 -6.03 2.91
C ALA A 200 12.32 -5.64 2.00
N GLY A 201 13.45 -5.19 2.57
CA GLY A 201 14.63 -4.76 1.80
C GLY A 201 15.20 -5.83 0.86
N ASP A 202 14.96 -7.11 1.14
CA ASP A 202 15.33 -8.25 0.28
C ASP A 202 14.29 -8.56 -0.83
N GLY A 203 13.24 -7.75 -0.95
CA GLY A 203 12.20 -7.89 -1.96
C GLY A 203 11.07 -8.85 -1.59
N ARG A 204 11.11 -9.51 -0.42
CA ARG A 204 10.01 -10.39 0.02
C ARG A 204 8.82 -9.60 0.52
N PHE A 205 7.61 -10.09 0.24
CA PHE A 205 6.39 -9.54 0.81
C PHE A 205 6.23 -9.98 2.27
N VAL A 206 5.81 -9.03 3.09
CA VAL A 206 5.52 -9.21 4.51
C VAL A 206 4.09 -8.76 4.79
N VAL A 207 3.31 -9.59 5.46
CA VAL A 207 1.98 -9.22 5.94
C VAL A 207 2.15 -8.46 7.26
N ASN A 208 1.70 -7.22 7.30
CA ASN A 208 1.76 -6.36 8.48
C ASN A 208 0.49 -6.49 9.33
N ALA A 209 -0.67 -6.61 8.69
CA ALA A 209 -1.96 -6.76 9.37
C ALA A 209 -2.95 -7.55 8.53
N ASP A 210 -3.95 -8.13 9.20
CA ASP A 210 -5.11 -8.76 8.61
C ASP A 210 -6.38 -8.03 9.04
N TRP A 211 -7.22 -7.73 8.06
CA TRP A 211 -8.53 -7.15 8.26
C TRP A 211 -9.60 -8.19 7.97
N THR A 212 -10.12 -8.80 9.01
CA THR A 212 -11.12 -9.86 8.92
C THR A 212 -12.55 -9.36 9.06
N GLN A 213 -12.72 -8.08 9.38
CA GLN A 213 -14.02 -7.45 9.52
C GLN A 213 -14.06 -6.16 8.70
N ALA A 214 -14.96 -6.10 7.73
CA ALA A 214 -15.24 -4.93 6.89
C ALA A 214 -13.95 -4.21 6.39
N PRO A 215 -13.06 -4.88 5.65
CA PRO A 215 -11.85 -4.25 5.13
C PRO A 215 -12.24 -3.04 4.25
N SER A 216 -11.58 -1.91 4.49
CA SER A 216 -11.81 -0.70 3.70
C SER A 216 -11.41 -0.92 2.24
N GLY A 217 -12.05 -0.23 1.31
CA GLY A 217 -11.74 -0.33 -0.12
C GLY A 217 -12.39 -1.50 -0.85
N ALA A 218 -13.05 -2.45 -0.16
CA ALA A 218 -13.73 -3.58 -0.79
C ALA A 218 -14.81 -3.17 -1.81
N GLY A 219 -15.37 -1.96 -1.68
CA GLY A 219 -16.35 -1.42 -2.63
C GLY A 219 -15.72 -0.86 -3.93
N TYR A 220 -14.39 -0.78 -4.00
CA TYR A 220 -13.66 -0.30 -5.17
C TYR A 220 -12.92 -1.43 -5.92
N ALA A 221 -12.95 -2.66 -5.41
CA ALA A 221 -12.28 -3.82 -5.97
C ALA A 221 -13.11 -4.51 -7.07
#